data_a61cc702a5d8863f6e76d8027ae99355
#
_entry.id   a61cc702a5d8863f6e76d8027ae99355
#
_cell.length_a   1.000
_cell.length_b   1.000
_cell.length_c   1.000
_cell.angle_alpha   90.00
_cell.angle_beta   90.00
_cell.angle_gamma   90.00
#
_symmetry.space_group_name_H-M   'P 1'
#
loop_
_entity.id
_entity.type
_entity.pdbx_description
1 polymer ?
#
loop_
_entity_poly.entity_id
_entity_poly.type
_entity_poly.pdbx_seq_one_letter_code
_entity_poly.pdbx_strand_id
1 'polypeptide(L)'
;MMQAKLSFGDFTQGLNAGDLTFVQDIHGYMLNNGCKATFEEKKTGLLGSYKHTKSKKSILNLLIKKHGLLVRIYGENISEYRDFLNTLTEEMVQSIDSASICSRLVNNGCSTKCSGYDFTIGSEHFQKCRYNCFEFLVNEESAPYIRAFIENETNARTAA
;
A
#
# COMPACT_ATOMS: atom_id res chain seq x y z
N MET A 1 -13.08 -7.07 -21.92
CA MET A 1 -12.48 -5.81 -22.39
C MET A 1 -11.09 -5.64 -21.83
N MET A 2 -10.14 -5.40 -22.72
CA MET A 2 -8.76 -5.12 -22.28
C MET A 2 -8.71 -3.72 -21.66
N GLN A 3 -8.17 -3.64 -20.45
CA GLN A 3 -7.93 -2.37 -19.82
C GLN A 3 -6.73 -1.68 -20.47
N ALA A 4 -6.84 -0.39 -20.74
CA ALA A 4 -5.77 0.36 -21.38
C ALA A 4 -4.57 0.47 -20.45
N LYS A 5 -3.40 0.04 -20.92
CA LYS A 5 -2.13 0.23 -20.22
C LYS A 5 -1.68 1.68 -20.42
N LEU A 6 -1.23 2.31 -19.34
CA LEU A 6 -0.77 3.68 -19.33
C LEU A 6 0.74 3.73 -19.12
N SER A 7 1.37 4.81 -19.62
CA SER A 7 2.74 5.14 -19.23
C SER A 7 2.74 5.81 -17.86
N PHE A 8 3.90 5.91 -17.24
CA PHE A 8 4.04 6.68 -15.99
C PHE A 8 3.60 8.14 -16.18
N GLY A 9 3.95 8.74 -17.32
CA GLY A 9 3.52 10.10 -17.63
C GLY A 9 2.01 10.25 -17.72
N ASP A 10 1.34 9.28 -18.38
CA ASP A 10 -0.13 9.27 -18.46
C ASP A 10 -0.76 9.12 -17.07
N PHE A 11 -0.18 8.26 -16.26
CA PHE A 11 -0.68 7.99 -14.90
C PHE A 11 -0.60 9.25 -14.02
N THR A 12 0.48 10.03 -14.15
CA THR A 12 0.73 11.17 -13.27
C THR A 12 0.17 12.50 -13.82
N GLN A 13 -0.38 12.50 -15.02
CA GLN A 13 -0.75 13.72 -15.73
C GLN A 13 -1.69 14.65 -14.95
N GLY A 14 -2.63 14.10 -14.20
CA GLY A 14 -3.63 14.89 -13.45
C GLY A 14 -3.28 15.19 -12.00
N LEU A 15 -2.08 14.82 -11.55
CA LEU A 15 -1.69 15.02 -10.15
C LEU A 15 -1.30 16.47 -9.87
N ASN A 16 -1.62 16.96 -8.66
CA ASN A 16 -1.10 18.23 -8.18
C ASN A 16 0.41 18.11 -7.90
N ALA A 17 1.09 19.24 -7.66
CA ALA A 17 2.55 19.27 -7.51
C ALA A 17 3.04 18.41 -6.34
N GLY A 18 2.33 18.45 -5.20
CA GLY A 18 2.72 17.67 -4.01
C GLY A 18 2.59 16.18 -4.24
N ASP A 19 1.48 15.74 -4.80
CA ASP A 19 1.25 14.33 -5.10
C ASP A 19 2.20 13.84 -6.17
N LEU A 20 2.47 14.65 -7.18
CA LEU A 20 3.41 14.31 -8.24
C LEU A 20 4.81 14.08 -7.67
N THR A 21 5.29 14.97 -6.80
CA THR A 21 6.60 14.82 -6.15
C THR A 21 6.67 13.53 -5.35
N PHE A 22 5.62 13.25 -4.58
CA PHE A 22 5.53 12.01 -3.81
C PHE A 22 5.59 10.78 -4.72
N VAL A 23 4.78 10.76 -5.79
CA VAL A 23 4.73 9.62 -6.70
C VAL A 23 6.04 9.42 -7.44
N GLN A 24 6.69 10.51 -7.88
CA GLN A 24 8.00 10.43 -8.54
C GLN A 24 9.06 9.83 -7.60
N ASP A 25 9.06 10.24 -6.34
CA ASP A 25 9.98 9.71 -5.33
C ASP A 25 9.75 8.22 -5.10
N ILE A 26 8.51 7.82 -4.89
CA ILE A 26 8.17 6.40 -4.68
C ILE A 26 8.51 5.57 -5.92
N HIS A 27 8.17 6.07 -7.11
CA HIS A 27 8.45 5.37 -8.36
C HIS A 27 9.95 5.08 -8.51
N GLY A 28 10.79 6.10 -8.33
CA GLY A 28 12.24 5.95 -8.41
C GLY A 28 12.77 4.98 -7.37
N TYR A 29 12.32 5.09 -6.14
CA TYR A 29 12.72 4.19 -5.05
C TYR A 29 12.37 2.73 -5.38
N MET A 30 11.15 2.48 -5.83
CA MET A 30 10.70 1.12 -6.12
C MET A 30 11.47 0.50 -7.28
N LEU A 31 11.70 1.26 -8.36
CA LEU A 31 12.49 0.75 -9.50
C LEU A 31 13.93 0.45 -9.09
N ASN A 32 14.51 1.27 -8.23
CA ASN A 32 15.88 1.07 -7.73
C ASN A 32 15.99 -0.11 -6.76
N ASN A 33 14.87 -0.62 -6.27
CA ASN A 33 14.83 -1.72 -5.31
C ASN A 33 14.21 -3.00 -5.89
N GLY A 34 14.35 -3.20 -7.18
CA GLY A 34 14.00 -4.45 -7.84
C GLY A 34 12.52 -4.67 -8.11
N CYS A 35 11.77 -3.59 -8.30
CA CYS A 35 10.34 -3.66 -8.58
C CYS A 35 10.05 -3.29 -10.02
N LYS A 36 8.98 -3.88 -10.56
CA LYS A 36 8.39 -3.49 -11.84
C LYS A 36 7.10 -2.72 -11.58
N ALA A 37 6.88 -1.67 -12.37
CA ALA A 37 5.69 -0.85 -12.29
C ALA A 37 4.78 -1.10 -13.50
N THR A 38 3.48 -1.15 -13.26
CA THR A 38 2.46 -1.18 -14.31
C THR A 38 1.38 -0.17 -13.97
N PHE A 39 0.84 0.48 -14.98
CA PHE A 39 -0.20 1.51 -14.80
C PHE A 39 -1.38 1.21 -15.70
N GLU A 40 -2.59 1.31 -15.15
CA GLU A 40 -3.80 1.00 -15.90
C GLU A 40 -4.97 1.85 -15.44
N GLU A 41 -5.95 2.02 -16.34
CA GLU A 41 -7.18 2.72 -16.03
C GLU A 41 -8.22 1.71 -15.53
N LYS A 42 -8.89 2.07 -14.43
CA LYS A 42 -9.97 1.29 -13.82
C LYS A 42 -11.25 2.12 -13.82
N LYS A 43 -12.39 1.47 -13.53
CA LYS A 43 -13.68 2.18 -13.43
C LYS A 43 -13.67 3.30 -12.41
N THR A 44 -12.94 3.15 -11.33
CA THR A 44 -12.93 4.09 -10.21
C THR A 44 -11.76 5.06 -10.21
N GLY A 45 -10.87 4.96 -11.20
CA GLY A 45 -9.70 5.83 -11.31
C GLY A 45 -8.52 5.14 -11.95
N LEU A 46 -7.32 5.57 -11.58
CA LEU A 46 -6.08 5.02 -12.13
C LEU A 46 -5.36 4.18 -11.08
N LEU A 47 -4.73 3.10 -11.54
CA LEU A 47 -4.01 2.17 -10.67
C LEU A 47 -2.57 2.01 -11.13
N GLY A 48 -1.62 2.28 -10.23
CA GLY A 48 -0.22 1.96 -10.41
C GLY A 48 0.13 0.78 -9.49
N SER A 49 0.72 -0.27 -10.03
CA SER A 49 1.09 -1.46 -9.28
C SER A 49 2.60 -1.67 -9.31
N TYR A 50 3.17 -1.96 -8.15
CA TYR A 50 4.60 -2.19 -8.00
C TYR A 50 4.82 -3.59 -7.44
N LYS A 51 5.38 -4.46 -8.28
CA LYS A 51 5.68 -5.86 -7.93
C LYS A 51 7.18 -6.05 -7.75
N HIS A 52 7.53 -6.74 -6.67
CA HIS A 52 8.91 -7.20 -6.46
C HIS A 52 9.21 -8.30 -7.47
N THR A 53 10.19 -8.09 -8.36
CA THR A 53 10.47 -9.01 -9.46
C THR A 53 10.87 -10.41 -8.99
N LYS A 54 11.65 -10.49 -7.93
CA LYS A 54 12.17 -11.75 -7.42
C LYS A 54 11.06 -12.62 -6.81
N SER A 55 10.19 -12.04 -5.98
CA SER A 55 9.10 -12.76 -5.34
C SER A 55 7.82 -12.81 -6.18
N LYS A 56 7.72 -11.96 -7.20
CA LYS A 56 6.53 -11.79 -8.06
C LYS A 56 5.28 -11.34 -7.28
N LYS A 57 5.46 -10.77 -6.10
CA LYS A 57 4.36 -10.29 -5.27
C LYS A 57 4.35 -8.76 -5.20
N SER A 58 3.16 -8.19 -5.16
CA SER A 58 2.99 -6.74 -5.04
C SER A 58 3.48 -6.24 -3.69
N ILE A 59 4.15 -5.09 -3.70
CA ILE A 59 4.52 -4.38 -2.48
C ILE A 59 3.53 -3.26 -2.22
N LEU A 60 3.17 -2.49 -3.27
CA LEU A 60 2.21 -1.40 -3.11
C LEU A 60 1.42 -1.14 -4.37
N ASN A 61 0.30 -0.48 -4.20
CA ASN A 61 -0.50 0.10 -5.27
C ASN A 61 -0.66 1.59 -5.01
N LEU A 62 -0.53 2.39 -6.07
CA LEU A 62 -0.91 3.79 -6.08
C LEU A 62 -2.29 3.89 -6.72
N LEU A 63 -3.23 4.53 -6.05
CA LEU A 63 -4.61 4.63 -6.50
C LEU A 63 -5.00 6.10 -6.63
N ILE A 64 -5.22 6.55 -7.86
CA ILE A 64 -5.72 7.92 -8.11
C ILE A 64 -7.22 7.83 -8.29
N LYS A 65 -7.96 8.28 -7.28
CA LYS A 65 -9.41 8.25 -7.26
C LYS A 65 -9.98 9.66 -7.21
N LYS A 66 -11.31 9.76 -7.29
CA LYS A 66 -12.02 11.03 -7.27
C LYS A 66 -11.62 11.94 -6.10
N HIS A 67 -11.35 11.35 -4.93
CA HIS A 67 -11.05 12.10 -3.72
C HIS A 67 -9.55 12.28 -3.45
N GLY A 68 -8.70 11.84 -4.34
CA GLY A 68 -7.26 12.05 -4.23
C GLY A 68 -6.43 10.80 -4.46
N LEU A 69 -5.16 10.90 -4.05
CA LEU A 69 -4.19 9.83 -4.18
C LEU A 69 -4.17 8.98 -2.91
N LEU A 70 -4.36 7.69 -3.09
CA LEU A 70 -4.27 6.69 -2.01
C LEU A 70 -3.10 5.76 -2.27
N VAL A 71 -2.48 5.28 -1.21
CA VAL A 71 -1.44 4.25 -1.29
C VAL A 71 -1.92 3.04 -0.52
N ARG A 72 -1.93 1.87 -1.18
CA ARG A 72 -2.20 0.58 -0.54
C ARG A 72 -0.87 -0.16 -0.42
N ILE A 73 -0.52 -0.56 0.80
CA ILE A 73 0.71 -1.29 1.08
C ILE A 73 0.37 -2.72 1.47
N TYR A 74 1.08 -3.68 0.89
CA TYR A 74 0.96 -5.09 1.24
C TYR A 74 2.04 -5.42 2.27
N GLY A 75 1.67 -5.33 3.55
CA GLY A 75 2.58 -5.53 4.68
C GLY A 75 2.82 -7.00 5.01
N GLU A 76 3.25 -7.78 4.03
CA GLU A 76 3.45 -9.24 4.20
C GLU A 76 4.45 -9.56 5.32
N ASN A 77 5.38 -8.66 5.60
CA ASN A 77 6.42 -8.86 6.62
C ASN A 77 6.25 -7.93 7.82
N ILE A 78 5.01 -7.53 8.10
CA ILE A 78 4.70 -6.56 9.15
C ILE A 78 5.24 -7.00 10.53
N SER A 79 5.32 -8.30 10.78
CA SER A 79 5.84 -8.84 12.04
C SER A 79 7.31 -8.49 12.27
N GLU A 80 8.08 -8.21 11.22
CA GLU A 80 9.50 -7.89 11.33
C GLU A 80 9.75 -6.42 11.70
N TYR A 81 8.75 -5.55 11.48
CA TYR A 81 8.88 -4.11 11.80
C TYR A 81 7.62 -3.57 12.49
N ARG A 82 6.92 -4.41 13.23
CA ARG A 82 5.64 -4.04 13.86
C ARG A 82 5.75 -2.84 14.82
N ASP A 83 6.91 -2.61 15.43
CA ASP A 83 7.11 -1.45 16.30
C ASP A 83 6.95 -0.13 15.54
N PHE A 84 7.20 -0.13 14.23
CA PHE A 84 6.96 1.01 13.38
C PHE A 84 5.50 1.45 13.40
N LEU A 85 4.56 0.52 13.54
CA LEU A 85 3.13 0.83 13.57
C LEU A 85 2.77 1.78 14.72
N ASN A 86 3.53 1.75 15.82
CA ASN A 86 3.31 2.64 16.94
C ASN A 86 3.69 4.10 16.62
N THR A 87 4.38 4.34 15.51
CA THR A 87 4.78 5.69 15.09
C THR A 87 3.75 6.36 14.19
N LEU A 88 2.77 5.61 13.68
CA LEU A 88 1.78 6.13 12.73
C LEU A 88 0.93 7.23 13.36
N THR A 89 0.45 8.14 12.51
CA THR A 89 -0.43 9.21 12.97
C THR A 89 -1.76 8.63 13.43
N GLU A 90 -2.46 9.38 14.28
CA GLU A 90 -3.78 9.00 14.76
C GLU A 90 -4.76 8.74 13.59
N GLU A 91 -4.71 9.59 12.56
CA GLU A 91 -5.56 9.43 11.37
C GLU A 91 -5.26 8.13 10.62
N MET A 92 -3.98 7.76 10.51
CA MET A 92 -3.59 6.50 9.88
C MET A 92 -4.07 5.30 10.70
N VAL A 93 -3.96 5.37 12.01
CA VAL A 93 -4.49 4.31 12.90
C VAL A 93 -6.00 4.20 12.77
N GLN A 94 -6.71 5.32 12.68
CA GLN A 94 -8.16 5.31 12.46
C GLN A 94 -8.52 4.68 11.11
N SER A 95 -7.73 4.93 10.08
CA SER A 95 -7.92 4.30 8.78
C SER A 95 -7.79 2.77 8.87
N ILE A 96 -6.81 2.30 9.63
CA ILE A 96 -6.62 0.86 9.89
C ILE A 96 -7.82 0.30 10.65
N ASP A 97 -8.26 1.00 11.68
CA ASP A 97 -9.40 0.57 12.50
C ASP A 97 -10.69 0.48 11.68
N SER A 98 -10.86 1.39 10.72
CA SER A 98 -12.03 1.42 9.83
C SER A 98 -11.98 0.37 8.73
N ALA A 99 -10.82 -0.27 8.50
CA ALA A 99 -10.67 -1.27 7.46
C ALA A 99 -11.44 -2.55 7.80
N SER A 100 -11.73 -3.34 6.77
CA SER A 100 -12.49 -4.58 6.92
C SER A 100 -11.78 -5.60 7.78
N ILE A 101 -12.54 -6.26 8.67
CA ILE A 101 -12.02 -7.37 9.46
C ILE A 101 -11.73 -8.54 8.52
N CYS A 102 -10.64 -9.25 8.78
CA CYS A 102 -10.31 -10.44 7.97
C CYS A 102 -11.23 -11.60 8.37
N SER A 103 -12.15 -11.96 7.49
CA SER A 103 -13.08 -13.05 7.73
C SER A 103 -12.37 -14.38 7.97
N ARG A 104 -11.23 -14.61 7.32
CA ARG A 104 -10.47 -15.84 7.51
C ARG A 104 -9.87 -15.95 8.92
N LEU A 105 -9.33 -14.86 9.46
CA LEU A 105 -8.73 -14.87 10.79
C LEU A 105 -9.78 -14.98 11.90
N VAL A 106 -10.97 -14.44 11.66
CA VAL A 106 -12.02 -14.37 12.66
C VAL A 106 -12.95 -15.59 12.61
N ASN A 107 -13.34 -16.06 11.41
CA ASN A 107 -14.35 -17.11 11.28
C ASN A 107 -14.15 -18.05 10.07
N ASN A 108 -12.98 -18.02 9.44
CA ASN A 108 -12.66 -18.83 8.26
C ASN A 108 -13.60 -18.61 7.06
N GLY A 109 -14.25 -17.42 6.99
CA GLY A 109 -15.23 -17.10 5.96
C GLY A 109 -14.64 -16.68 4.61
N CYS A 110 -13.32 -16.61 4.48
CA CYS A 110 -12.64 -16.20 3.26
C CYS A 110 -11.83 -17.34 2.65
N SER A 111 -11.32 -17.14 1.43
CA SER A 111 -10.50 -18.14 0.72
C SER A 111 -9.31 -18.62 1.58
N THR A 112 -9.03 -19.92 1.53
CA THR A 112 -7.90 -20.53 2.23
C THR A 112 -6.54 -20.01 1.73
N LYS A 113 -6.51 -19.45 0.51
CA LYS A 113 -5.31 -18.88 -0.09
C LYS A 113 -5.04 -17.44 0.34
N CYS A 114 -6.04 -16.79 0.92
CA CYS A 114 -5.91 -15.41 1.42
C CYS A 114 -5.54 -15.44 2.88
N SER A 115 -4.54 -14.68 3.27
CA SER A 115 -4.23 -14.46 4.68
C SER A 115 -4.31 -12.97 4.97
N GLY A 116 -5.06 -12.64 6.03
CA GLY A 116 -5.12 -11.27 6.52
C GLY A 116 -3.93 -10.93 7.40
N TYR A 117 -3.98 -9.73 7.96
CA TYR A 117 -2.93 -9.26 8.87
C TYR A 117 -3.42 -9.29 10.31
N ASP A 118 -2.62 -9.92 11.16
CA ASP A 118 -2.85 -10.00 12.60
C ASP A 118 -1.70 -9.26 13.29
N PHE A 119 -2.02 -8.16 13.98
CA PHE A 119 -0.99 -7.30 14.57
C PHE A 119 -1.59 -6.47 15.70
N THR A 120 -0.73 -5.80 16.47
CA THR A 120 -1.14 -4.87 17.51
C THR A 120 -0.52 -3.49 17.27
N ILE A 121 -1.25 -2.44 17.68
CA ILE A 121 -0.75 -1.07 17.74
C ILE A 121 -1.01 -0.59 19.17
N GLY A 122 0.06 -0.30 19.90
CA GLY A 122 -0.07 -0.06 21.33
C GLY A 122 -0.63 -1.31 22.02
N SER A 123 -1.78 -1.19 22.68
CA SER A 123 -2.45 -2.32 23.35
C SER A 123 -3.63 -2.87 22.53
N GLU A 124 -3.91 -2.31 21.37
CA GLU A 124 -5.05 -2.70 20.54
C GLU A 124 -4.69 -3.77 19.53
N HIS A 125 -5.48 -4.83 19.47
CA HIS A 125 -5.27 -5.96 18.55
C HIS A 125 -6.15 -5.82 17.31
N PHE A 126 -5.55 -6.04 16.14
CA PHE A 126 -6.24 -5.93 14.85
C PHE A 126 -6.10 -7.21 14.05
N GLN A 127 -7.21 -7.63 13.41
CA GLN A 127 -7.26 -8.74 12.47
C GLN A 127 -7.95 -8.23 11.21
N LYS A 128 -7.16 -7.71 10.26
CA LYS A 128 -7.67 -6.91 9.13
C LYS A 128 -7.42 -7.56 7.78
N CYS A 129 -8.27 -7.20 6.81
CA CYS A 129 -8.17 -7.66 5.44
C CYS A 129 -6.93 -7.07 4.77
N ARG A 130 -6.14 -7.92 4.09
CA ARG A 130 -4.88 -7.51 3.46
C ARG A 130 -5.07 -6.47 2.34
N TYR A 131 -6.25 -6.39 1.73
CA TYR A 131 -6.49 -5.51 0.60
C TYR A 131 -6.82 -4.07 0.99
N ASN A 132 -7.27 -3.81 2.19
CA ASN A 132 -7.62 -2.46 2.60
C ASN A 132 -7.12 -2.04 3.98
N CYS A 133 -6.37 -2.90 4.65
CA CYS A 133 -5.84 -2.61 5.97
C CYS A 133 -4.89 -1.39 5.95
N PHE A 134 -3.92 -1.42 5.04
CA PHE A 134 -2.90 -0.39 4.95
C PHE A 134 -3.12 0.45 3.69
N GLU A 135 -4.26 1.11 3.61
CA GLU A 135 -4.61 2.01 2.52
C GLU A 135 -4.79 3.42 3.11
N PHE A 136 -3.93 4.34 2.66
CA PHE A 136 -3.84 5.66 3.27
C PHE A 136 -3.95 6.76 2.23
N LEU A 137 -4.66 7.85 2.59
CA LEU A 137 -4.70 9.06 1.79
C LEU A 137 -3.35 9.77 1.91
N VAL A 138 -2.77 10.16 0.77
CA VAL A 138 -1.51 10.89 0.74
C VAL A 138 -1.74 12.36 0.97
N ASN A 139 -1.06 12.93 1.96
CA ASN A 139 -1.03 14.36 2.25
C ASN A 139 0.30 14.68 2.93
N GLU A 140 0.55 15.96 3.23
CA GLU A 140 1.82 16.38 3.84
C GLU A 140 2.11 15.68 5.16
N GLU A 141 1.07 15.39 5.94
CA GLU A 141 1.23 14.73 7.24
C GLU A 141 1.52 13.24 7.08
N SER A 142 0.79 12.53 6.21
CA SER A 142 0.91 11.09 6.05
C SER A 142 2.11 10.66 5.21
N ALA A 143 2.53 11.50 4.26
CA ALA A 143 3.54 11.11 3.27
C ALA A 143 4.84 10.54 3.86
N PRO A 144 5.47 11.17 4.89
CA PRO A 144 6.70 10.59 5.44
C PRO A 144 6.48 9.24 6.12
N TYR A 145 5.32 9.02 6.73
CA TYR A 145 5.01 7.73 7.36
C TYR A 145 4.74 6.65 6.32
N ILE A 146 4.04 7.00 5.24
CA ILE A 146 3.79 6.08 4.12
C ILE A 146 5.13 5.69 3.50
N ARG A 147 6.02 6.65 3.27
CA ARG A 147 7.35 6.41 2.73
C ARG A 147 8.15 5.43 3.62
N ALA A 148 8.16 5.68 4.93
CA ALA A 148 8.86 4.81 5.88
C ALA A 148 8.25 3.40 5.90
N PHE A 149 6.95 3.28 5.80
CA PHE A 149 6.27 1.98 5.72
C PHE A 149 6.71 1.20 4.49
N ILE A 150 6.74 1.86 3.34
CA ILE A 150 7.18 1.25 2.08
C ILE A 150 8.63 0.78 2.19
N GLU A 151 9.51 1.60 2.78
CA GLU A 151 10.91 1.25 2.99
C GLU A 151 11.07 0.02 3.87
N ASN A 152 10.34 -0.05 4.98
CA ASN A 152 10.37 -1.19 5.88
C ASN A 152 9.95 -2.49 5.17
N GLU A 153 8.85 -2.45 4.43
CA GLU A 153 8.36 -3.63 3.72
C GLU A 153 9.33 -4.04 2.61
N THR A 154 9.84 -3.07 1.85
CA THR A 154 10.79 -3.34 0.76
C THR A 154 12.07 -3.97 1.31
N ASN A 155 12.62 -3.43 2.40
CA ASN A 155 13.82 -3.96 3.04
C ASN A 155 13.59 -5.38 3.56
N ALA A 156 12.45 -5.66 4.15
CA ALA A 156 12.13 -6.99 4.65
C ALA A 156 12.06 -8.02 3.51
N ARG A 157 11.54 -7.62 2.35
CA ARG A 157 11.48 -8.52 1.19
C ARG A 157 12.83 -8.76 0.54
N THR A 158 13.70 -7.76 0.53
CA THR A 158 15.04 -7.92 -0.06
C THR A 158 15.98 -8.70 0.84
N ALA A 159 15.72 -8.72 2.16
CA ALA A 159 16.51 -9.48 3.13
C ALA A 159 16.13 -10.97 3.16
N ALA A 160 14.97 -11.33 2.62
CA ALA A 160 14.46 -12.70 2.65
C ALA A 160 15.07 -13.58 1.55
#